data_4472c6b303bc7337103dff5dbe074093
#
_entry.id   4472c6b303bc7337103dff5dbe074093
#
_cell.length_a   1.000
_cell.length_b   1.000
_cell.length_c   1.000
_cell.angle_alpha   90.00
_cell.angle_beta   90.00
_cell.angle_gamma   90.00
#
_symmetry.space_group_name_H-M   'P 1'
#
loop_
_entity.id
_entity.type
_entity.pdbx_description
1 polymer ?
#
loop_
_entity_poly.entity_id
_entity_poly.type
_entity_poly.pdbx_seq_one_letter_code
_entity_poly.pdbx_strand_id
1 'polypeptide(L)'
;MTWNFRLPRALLLAAVLAAPACSGDAPVEPASPARAYLEQMVGIMEQRSINRLKIDWKSFRATVLADAAGAQSIPDTYPAIRTALRLLGDGHSFYRPVTGSAISVPTRTCASASFSRPALPADIGYVRVGSFSGTAAQATAFARAIQDSIRANDREGLAGWIVDLRRNGGGNMWPMLAGVGPILGEGVVGYFIDPLGAETAWEYRDGTARSGGSVTQRVDAPYRLRRERPRVAVLTDNLVASSGEAVAIAFRQRAGARSFGTATCGLSTANATVPLSDGATLYLTVSVMADRTRVRYGDSVAPDETVADAGQAVQRAVAWLQSGT
;
A
#
# COMPACT_ATOMS: atom_id res chain seq x y z
N MET A 1 -18.70 -45.07 -104.40
CA MET A 1 -19.08 -43.73 -104.00
C MET A 1 -19.37 -43.75 -102.52
N THR A 2 -18.43 -43.29 -101.71
CA THR A 2 -18.46 -43.35 -100.22
C THR A 2 -18.60 -41.93 -99.68
N TRP A 3 -19.68 -41.68 -98.99
CA TRP A 3 -19.90 -40.40 -98.30
C TRP A 3 -19.53 -40.50 -96.81
N ASN A 4 -18.52 -39.70 -96.42
CA ASN A 4 -18.12 -39.53 -95.03
C ASN A 4 -18.91 -38.41 -94.40
N PHE A 5 -19.70 -38.69 -93.34
CA PHE A 5 -20.30 -37.69 -92.47
C PHE A 5 -19.40 -37.46 -91.25
N ARG A 6 -18.92 -36.25 -91.14
CA ARG A 6 -18.26 -35.77 -89.91
C ARG A 6 -19.28 -35.12 -88.95
N LEU A 7 -19.39 -35.65 -87.76
CA LEU A 7 -20.17 -35.04 -86.65
C LEU A 7 -19.34 -33.95 -85.97
N PRO A 8 -19.96 -32.82 -85.57
CA PRO A 8 -19.25 -31.76 -84.83
C PRO A 8 -19.08 -32.12 -83.32
N ARG A 9 -17.90 -31.84 -82.81
CA ARG A 9 -17.59 -31.94 -81.37
C ARG A 9 -18.30 -30.83 -80.60
N ALA A 10 -19.20 -31.17 -79.69
CA ALA A 10 -19.77 -30.25 -78.70
C ALA A 10 -18.76 -29.96 -77.58
N LEU A 11 -18.40 -28.71 -77.43
CA LEU A 11 -17.64 -28.23 -76.24
C LEU A 11 -18.59 -28.16 -75.02
N LEU A 12 -18.33 -29.00 -74.03
CA LEU A 12 -18.94 -28.89 -72.73
C LEU A 12 -18.19 -27.79 -71.95
N LEU A 13 -18.80 -26.62 -71.74
CA LEU A 13 -18.37 -25.62 -70.76
C LEU A 13 -18.77 -26.13 -69.38
N ALA A 14 -17.77 -26.49 -68.54
CA ALA A 14 -17.99 -26.76 -67.16
C ALA A 14 -18.08 -25.40 -66.42
N ALA A 15 -19.26 -24.99 -65.97
CA ALA A 15 -19.47 -23.87 -65.10
C ALA A 15 -19.02 -24.27 -63.68
N VAL A 16 -17.88 -23.71 -63.18
CA VAL A 16 -17.46 -23.81 -61.80
C VAL A 16 -18.33 -22.86 -61.01
N LEU A 17 -19.28 -23.38 -60.27
CA LEU A 17 -20.02 -22.66 -59.24
C LEU A 17 -19.08 -22.46 -58.03
N ALA A 18 -18.51 -21.24 -57.88
CA ALA A 18 -17.86 -20.82 -56.65
C ALA A 18 -18.94 -20.62 -55.57
N ALA A 19 -19.02 -21.54 -54.62
CA ALA A 19 -19.80 -21.33 -53.40
C ALA A 19 -19.14 -20.21 -52.55
N PRO A 20 -19.92 -19.23 -52.02
CA PRO A 20 -19.39 -18.28 -51.09
C PRO A 20 -18.98 -19.04 -49.82
N ALA A 21 -17.69 -19.01 -49.47
CA ALA A 21 -17.23 -19.41 -48.14
C ALA A 21 -17.83 -18.43 -47.14
N CYS A 22 -18.87 -18.83 -46.44
CA CYS A 22 -19.26 -18.16 -45.20
C CYS A 22 -18.08 -18.33 -44.21
N SER A 23 -17.33 -17.27 -44.03
CA SER A 23 -16.45 -17.13 -42.87
C SER A 23 -17.37 -17.00 -41.62
N GLY A 24 -17.88 -18.11 -41.14
CA GLY A 24 -18.49 -18.16 -39.83
C GLY A 24 -17.40 -17.84 -38.83
N ASP A 25 -17.56 -16.74 -38.10
CA ASP A 25 -16.76 -16.49 -36.90
C ASP A 25 -16.86 -17.76 -36.06
N ALA A 26 -15.70 -18.37 -35.80
CA ALA A 26 -15.66 -19.52 -34.90
C ALA A 26 -16.30 -19.08 -33.57
N PRO A 27 -17.20 -19.87 -32.99
CA PRO A 27 -17.80 -19.52 -31.70
C PRO A 27 -16.66 -19.27 -30.72
N VAL A 28 -16.64 -18.04 -30.15
CA VAL A 28 -15.68 -17.68 -29.12
C VAL A 28 -15.95 -18.63 -27.95
N GLU A 29 -15.07 -19.60 -27.73
CA GLU A 29 -15.18 -20.45 -26.57
C GLU A 29 -15.22 -19.58 -25.31
N PRO A 30 -16.17 -19.82 -24.40
CA PRO A 30 -16.21 -19.04 -23.14
C PRO A 30 -14.85 -19.19 -22.46
N ALA A 31 -14.29 -18.04 -22.03
CA ALA A 31 -13.02 -18.03 -21.33
C ALA A 31 -13.08 -18.98 -20.13
N SER A 32 -12.04 -19.80 -19.91
CA SER A 32 -11.99 -20.65 -18.73
C SER A 32 -12.16 -19.81 -17.45
N PRO A 33 -12.71 -20.35 -16.36
CA PRO A 33 -12.84 -19.61 -15.08
C PRO A 33 -11.51 -18.99 -14.63
N ALA A 34 -10.39 -19.68 -14.84
CA ALA A 34 -9.04 -19.19 -14.56
C ALA A 34 -8.69 -17.96 -15.42
N ARG A 35 -8.99 -18.00 -16.71
CA ARG A 35 -8.75 -16.88 -17.63
C ARG A 35 -9.62 -15.68 -17.29
N ALA A 36 -10.93 -15.87 -17.05
CA ALA A 36 -11.86 -14.80 -16.69
C ALA A 36 -11.42 -14.11 -15.36
N TYR A 37 -10.95 -14.89 -14.39
CA TYR A 37 -10.42 -14.39 -13.13
C TYR A 37 -9.19 -13.48 -13.33
N LEU A 38 -8.22 -13.91 -14.14
CA LEU A 38 -7.04 -13.10 -14.46
C LEU A 38 -7.40 -11.82 -15.22
N GLU A 39 -8.31 -11.91 -16.18
CA GLU A 39 -8.76 -10.74 -16.94
C GLU A 39 -9.45 -9.71 -16.06
N GLN A 40 -10.27 -10.16 -15.10
CA GLN A 40 -10.86 -9.29 -14.07
C GLN A 40 -9.77 -8.61 -13.25
N MET A 41 -8.80 -9.37 -12.74
CA MET A 41 -7.72 -8.84 -11.89
C MET A 41 -6.84 -7.85 -12.67
N VAL A 42 -6.46 -8.17 -13.91
CA VAL A 42 -5.68 -7.26 -14.77
C VAL A 42 -6.48 -5.98 -15.09
N GLY A 43 -7.79 -6.10 -15.34
CA GLY A 43 -8.66 -4.93 -15.53
C GLY A 43 -8.70 -4.00 -14.32
N ILE A 44 -8.71 -4.56 -13.09
CA ILE A 44 -8.61 -3.79 -11.84
C ILE A 44 -7.25 -3.08 -11.74
N MET A 45 -6.15 -3.79 -12.06
CA MET A 45 -4.81 -3.23 -12.05
C MET A 45 -4.67 -2.07 -13.06
N GLU A 46 -5.18 -2.25 -14.27
CA GLU A 46 -5.18 -1.23 -15.33
C GLU A 46 -5.91 0.04 -14.92
N GLN A 47 -7.05 -0.09 -14.26
CA GLN A 47 -7.86 1.05 -13.85
C GLN A 47 -7.31 1.78 -12.63
N ARG A 48 -6.64 1.07 -11.71
CA ARG A 48 -6.41 1.59 -10.35
C ARG A 48 -4.94 1.62 -9.91
N SER A 49 -4.01 0.90 -10.58
CA SER A 49 -2.60 0.89 -10.18
C SER A 49 -2.01 2.30 -10.15
N ILE A 50 -1.12 2.54 -9.21
CA ILE A 50 -0.34 3.79 -9.15
C ILE A 50 0.47 4.02 -10.43
N ASN A 51 0.85 2.94 -11.12
CA ASN A 51 1.61 2.99 -12.36
C ASN A 51 0.72 2.91 -13.61
N ARG A 52 -0.63 3.03 -13.48
CA ARG A 52 -1.58 2.85 -14.57
C ARG A 52 -1.33 3.72 -15.81
N LEU A 53 -0.73 4.89 -15.65
CA LEU A 53 -0.41 5.81 -16.73
C LEU A 53 0.96 5.55 -17.39
N LYS A 54 1.75 4.59 -16.86
CA LYS A 54 3.11 4.30 -17.32
C LYS A 54 3.25 2.92 -17.96
N ILE A 55 2.28 2.02 -17.72
CA ILE A 55 2.32 0.63 -18.14
C ILE A 55 1.71 0.49 -19.54
N ASP A 56 2.37 -0.24 -20.45
CA ASP A 56 1.76 -0.75 -21.68
C ASP A 56 0.84 -1.94 -21.33
N TRP A 57 -0.44 -1.64 -21.11
CA TRP A 57 -1.42 -2.61 -20.69
C TRP A 57 -1.70 -3.69 -21.72
N LYS A 58 -1.48 -3.44 -23.01
CA LYS A 58 -1.59 -4.46 -24.06
C LYS A 58 -0.53 -5.55 -23.87
N SER A 59 0.72 -5.14 -23.76
CA SER A 59 1.85 -6.06 -23.52
C SER A 59 1.75 -6.73 -22.15
N PHE A 60 1.34 -5.97 -21.11
CA PHE A 60 1.12 -6.50 -19.75
C PHE A 60 0.11 -7.64 -19.78
N ARG A 61 -1.09 -7.42 -20.36
CA ARG A 61 -2.17 -8.41 -20.46
C ARG A 61 -1.71 -9.64 -21.23
N ALA A 62 -1.08 -9.45 -22.39
CA ALA A 62 -0.58 -10.55 -23.22
C ALA A 62 0.40 -11.42 -22.44
N THR A 63 1.36 -10.83 -21.71
CA THR A 63 2.36 -11.57 -20.91
C THR A 63 1.69 -12.37 -19.78
N VAL A 64 0.80 -11.72 -19.02
CA VAL A 64 0.12 -12.36 -17.87
C VAL A 64 -0.76 -13.53 -18.34
N LEU A 65 -1.49 -13.37 -19.44
CA LEU A 65 -2.35 -14.43 -19.97
C LEU A 65 -1.53 -15.57 -20.59
N ALA A 66 -0.38 -15.28 -21.19
CA ALA A 66 0.54 -16.32 -21.70
C ALA A 66 1.10 -17.18 -20.55
N ASP A 67 1.46 -16.57 -19.43
CA ASP A 67 1.94 -17.29 -18.23
C ASP A 67 0.87 -18.17 -17.57
N ALA A 68 -0.40 -17.97 -17.91
CA ALA A 68 -1.52 -18.79 -17.45
C ALA A 68 -2.00 -19.80 -18.53
N ALA A 69 -1.21 -20.02 -19.58
CA ALA A 69 -1.60 -20.96 -20.63
C ALA A 69 -1.83 -22.36 -20.03
N GLY A 70 -3.02 -22.94 -20.30
CA GLY A 70 -3.41 -24.24 -19.76
C GLY A 70 -3.96 -24.24 -18.32
N ALA A 71 -4.04 -23.08 -17.64
CA ALA A 71 -4.63 -22.99 -16.30
C ALA A 71 -6.13 -23.36 -16.33
N GLN A 72 -6.54 -24.31 -15.50
CA GLN A 72 -7.92 -24.78 -15.38
C GLN A 72 -8.61 -24.25 -14.11
N SER A 73 -7.83 -23.96 -13.08
CA SER A 73 -8.30 -23.49 -11.79
C SER A 73 -7.63 -22.16 -11.38
N ILE A 74 -8.21 -21.45 -10.41
CA ILE A 74 -7.61 -20.22 -9.88
C ILE A 74 -6.21 -20.46 -9.29
N PRO A 75 -5.94 -21.52 -8.51
CA PRO A 75 -4.57 -21.82 -8.06
C PRO A 75 -3.55 -21.98 -9.20
N ASP A 76 -3.95 -22.49 -10.36
CA ASP A 76 -3.05 -22.62 -11.50
C ASP A 76 -2.63 -21.24 -12.08
N THR A 77 -3.34 -20.17 -11.72
CA THR A 77 -3.01 -18.78 -12.13
C THR A 77 -1.96 -18.11 -11.25
N TYR A 78 -1.56 -18.69 -10.13
CA TYR A 78 -0.63 -18.04 -9.18
C TYR A 78 0.72 -17.65 -9.79
N PRO A 79 1.33 -18.41 -10.71
CA PRO A 79 2.52 -17.96 -11.44
C PRO A 79 2.25 -16.69 -12.26
N ALA A 80 1.13 -16.62 -12.97
CA ALA A 80 0.71 -15.45 -13.76
C ALA A 80 0.38 -14.24 -12.86
N ILE A 81 -0.23 -14.46 -11.69
CA ILE A 81 -0.44 -13.41 -10.68
C ILE A 81 0.91 -12.85 -10.19
N ARG A 82 1.90 -13.70 -9.94
CA ARG A 82 3.25 -13.27 -9.59
C ARG A 82 3.89 -12.43 -10.69
N THR A 83 3.72 -12.83 -11.96
CA THR A 83 4.17 -12.05 -13.12
C THR A 83 3.45 -10.70 -13.20
N ALA A 84 2.13 -10.64 -13.01
CA ALA A 84 1.39 -9.39 -12.97
C ALA A 84 1.93 -8.44 -11.88
N LEU A 85 2.13 -8.94 -10.66
CA LEU A 85 2.68 -8.15 -9.56
C LEU A 85 4.11 -7.64 -9.86
N ARG A 86 4.94 -8.45 -10.53
CA ARG A 86 6.27 -8.02 -10.97
C ARG A 86 6.20 -6.92 -12.01
N LEU A 87 5.31 -7.05 -13.00
CA LEU A 87 5.14 -6.08 -14.08
C LEU A 87 4.52 -4.76 -13.61
N LEU A 88 3.75 -4.74 -12.51
CA LEU A 88 3.29 -3.50 -11.87
C LEU A 88 4.46 -2.62 -11.40
N GLY A 89 5.59 -3.22 -10.98
CA GLY A 89 6.82 -2.53 -10.65
C GLY A 89 6.74 -1.64 -9.40
N ASP A 90 5.70 -1.76 -8.58
CA ASP A 90 5.54 -0.93 -7.37
C ASP A 90 6.15 -1.56 -6.10
N GLY A 91 6.38 -2.88 -6.10
CA GLY A 91 7.00 -3.63 -4.99
C GLY A 91 6.20 -3.66 -3.69
N HIS A 92 5.00 -3.07 -3.65
CA HIS A 92 4.14 -2.99 -2.47
C HIS A 92 2.77 -3.65 -2.70
N SER A 93 2.34 -3.83 -3.95
CA SER A 93 1.16 -4.63 -4.29
C SER A 93 1.39 -6.11 -3.96
N PHE A 94 0.36 -6.78 -3.45
CA PHE A 94 0.38 -8.21 -3.19
C PHE A 94 -1.01 -8.83 -3.29
N TYR A 95 -1.05 -10.13 -3.53
CA TYR A 95 -2.25 -10.93 -3.59
C TYR A 95 -2.32 -11.88 -2.39
N ARG A 96 -3.47 -11.94 -1.72
CA ARG A 96 -3.73 -12.85 -0.62
C ARG A 96 -4.82 -13.84 -1.05
N PRO A 97 -4.48 -15.10 -1.30
CA PRO A 97 -5.47 -16.15 -1.57
C PRO A 97 -6.33 -16.41 -0.32
N VAL A 98 -7.46 -17.09 -0.50
CA VAL A 98 -8.33 -17.51 0.61
C VAL A 98 -7.58 -18.45 1.56
N THR A 99 -6.74 -19.31 0.99
CA THR A 99 -5.89 -20.24 1.74
C THR A 99 -4.44 -20.13 1.27
N GLY A 100 -3.50 -20.34 2.17
CA GLY A 100 -2.07 -20.29 1.84
C GLY A 100 -1.42 -18.93 2.10
N SER A 101 -0.18 -18.80 1.64
CA SER A 101 0.64 -17.60 1.85
C SER A 101 0.35 -16.52 0.82
N ALA A 102 0.51 -15.27 1.21
CA ALA A 102 0.40 -14.15 0.28
C ALA A 102 1.47 -14.25 -0.83
N ILE A 103 1.07 -13.86 -2.04
CA ILE A 103 1.96 -13.74 -3.20
C ILE A 103 2.36 -12.28 -3.31
N SER A 104 3.67 -12.02 -3.22
CA SER A 104 4.25 -10.69 -3.36
C SER A 104 5.56 -10.75 -4.16
N VAL A 105 5.95 -9.61 -4.70
CA VAL A 105 7.23 -9.43 -5.40
C VAL A 105 7.90 -8.17 -4.83
N PRO A 106 8.51 -8.27 -3.65
CA PRO A 106 9.16 -7.12 -3.03
C PRO A 106 10.37 -6.68 -3.87
N THR A 107 10.51 -5.38 -4.03
CA THR A 107 11.64 -4.75 -4.72
C THR A 107 12.69 -4.23 -3.74
N ARG A 108 12.43 -4.38 -2.43
CA ARG A 108 13.28 -3.85 -1.35
C ARG A 108 13.47 -4.88 -0.25
N THR A 109 14.63 -4.82 0.38
CA THR A 109 14.90 -5.55 1.62
C THR A 109 14.92 -4.56 2.77
N CYS A 110 14.01 -4.74 3.72
CA CYS A 110 13.92 -3.93 4.92
C CYS A 110 14.61 -4.66 6.06
N ALA A 111 15.57 -4.03 6.70
CA ALA A 111 16.33 -4.62 7.80
C ALA A 111 16.55 -3.58 8.92
N SER A 112 16.67 -4.05 10.14
CA SER A 112 16.97 -3.23 11.31
C SER A 112 17.76 -4.02 12.32
N ALA A 113 18.46 -3.29 13.18
CA ALA A 113 19.07 -3.86 14.39
C ALA A 113 18.00 -4.42 15.34
N SER A 114 18.41 -5.17 16.33
CA SER A 114 17.54 -5.61 17.41
C SER A 114 16.92 -4.41 18.14
N PHE A 115 15.65 -4.54 18.50
CA PHE A 115 14.97 -3.51 19.28
C PHE A 115 15.19 -3.73 20.78
N SER A 116 15.52 -2.64 21.46
CA SER A 116 15.41 -2.56 22.93
C SER A 116 14.68 -1.27 23.30
N ARG A 117 13.84 -1.35 24.34
CA ARG A 117 13.24 -0.13 24.90
C ARG A 117 14.36 0.72 25.51
N PRO A 118 14.47 2.01 25.15
CA PRO A 118 15.53 2.86 25.69
C PRO A 118 15.30 3.17 27.17
N ALA A 119 16.38 3.27 27.93
CA ALA A 119 16.36 3.96 29.21
C ALA A 119 16.31 5.48 28.94
N LEU A 120 15.35 6.18 29.55
CA LEU A 120 15.11 7.59 29.30
C LEU A 120 15.13 8.40 30.59
N PRO A 121 15.55 9.67 30.53
CA PRO A 121 15.41 10.61 31.64
C PRO A 121 13.94 10.79 32.06
N ALA A 122 13.74 11.17 33.32
CA ALA A 122 12.40 11.30 33.89
C ALA A 122 11.57 12.42 33.23
N ASP A 123 12.17 13.39 32.62
CA ASP A 123 11.55 14.51 31.91
C ASP A 123 11.19 14.20 30.43
N ILE A 124 11.35 12.96 29.99
CA ILE A 124 11.01 12.53 28.63
C ILE A 124 9.80 11.59 28.67
N GLY A 125 8.73 11.99 27.98
CA GLY A 125 7.59 11.12 27.67
C GLY A 125 7.95 10.12 26.58
N TYR A 126 7.40 8.90 26.63
CA TYR A 126 7.69 7.87 25.66
C TYR A 126 6.43 7.08 25.28
N VAL A 127 6.25 6.92 23.98
CA VAL A 127 5.26 6.01 23.43
C VAL A 127 5.83 5.25 22.24
N ARG A 128 5.58 3.94 22.21
CA ARG A 128 5.89 3.10 21.05
C ARG A 128 4.64 2.88 20.21
N VAL A 129 4.77 3.05 18.89
CA VAL A 129 3.73 2.71 17.92
C VAL A 129 4.26 1.57 17.05
N GLY A 130 3.84 0.34 17.33
CA GLY A 130 4.23 -0.84 16.58
C GLY A 130 3.35 -1.10 15.37
N SER A 131 3.68 -2.15 14.60
CA SER A 131 2.84 -2.67 13.51
C SER A 131 1.49 -3.14 14.05
N PHE A 132 0.44 -3.01 13.24
CA PHE A 132 -0.86 -3.54 13.58
C PHE A 132 -1.59 -4.12 12.37
N SER A 133 -2.07 -5.36 12.52
CA SER A 133 -3.04 -5.99 11.62
C SER A 133 -4.01 -6.78 12.48
N GLY A 134 -5.32 -6.63 12.25
CA GLY A 134 -6.31 -7.32 13.07
C GLY A 134 -7.74 -6.88 12.74
N THR A 135 -8.68 -7.40 13.53
CA THR A 135 -10.12 -7.07 13.44
C THR A 135 -10.41 -5.64 13.92
N ALA A 136 -11.60 -5.13 13.66
CA ALA A 136 -12.03 -3.80 14.11
C ALA A 136 -11.97 -3.66 15.65
N ALA A 137 -12.36 -4.71 16.40
CA ALA A 137 -12.28 -4.70 17.86
C ALA A 137 -10.83 -4.63 18.35
N GLN A 138 -9.92 -5.38 17.71
CA GLN A 138 -8.49 -5.33 18.01
C GLN A 138 -7.88 -3.97 17.64
N ALA A 139 -8.34 -3.33 16.55
CA ALA A 139 -7.91 -1.99 16.15
C ALA A 139 -8.27 -0.94 17.23
N THR A 140 -9.48 -0.99 17.75
CA THR A 140 -9.92 -0.11 18.84
C THR A 140 -9.10 -0.34 20.11
N ALA A 141 -8.86 -1.60 20.49
CA ALA A 141 -8.04 -1.94 21.64
C ALA A 141 -6.60 -1.46 21.47
N PHE A 142 -6.00 -1.62 20.27
CA PHE A 142 -4.66 -1.16 19.96
C PHE A 142 -4.53 0.37 20.06
N ALA A 143 -5.47 1.12 19.47
CA ALA A 143 -5.48 2.57 19.54
C ALA A 143 -5.63 3.06 21.01
N ARG A 144 -6.50 2.42 21.79
CA ARG A 144 -6.68 2.71 23.20
C ARG A 144 -5.42 2.44 24.02
N ALA A 145 -4.76 1.29 23.79
CA ALA A 145 -3.52 0.94 24.48
C ALA A 145 -2.40 1.98 24.24
N ILE A 146 -2.31 2.57 23.04
CA ILE A 146 -1.37 3.66 22.77
C ILE A 146 -1.75 4.89 23.61
N GLN A 147 -3.02 5.29 23.66
CA GLN A 147 -3.45 6.45 24.46
C GLN A 147 -3.28 6.19 25.97
N ASP A 148 -3.50 4.99 26.45
CA ASP A 148 -3.25 4.63 27.85
C ASP A 148 -1.76 4.69 28.19
N SER A 149 -0.89 4.27 27.26
CA SER A 149 0.56 4.45 27.40
C SER A 149 0.95 5.93 27.44
N ILE A 150 0.33 6.77 26.61
CA ILE A 150 0.53 8.23 26.65
C ILE A 150 0.08 8.78 28.00
N ARG A 151 -1.12 8.45 28.47
CA ARG A 151 -1.68 8.87 29.75
C ARG A 151 -0.74 8.51 30.92
N ALA A 152 -0.23 7.28 30.94
CA ALA A 152 0.66 6.79 31.98
C ALA A 152 2.03 7.50 32.02
N ASN A 153 2.45 8.07 30.89
CA ASN A 153 3.74 8.76 30.76
C ASN A 153 3.62 10.30 30.78
N ASP A 154 2.39 10.85 30.72
CA ASP A 154 2.16 12.30 30.72
C ASP A 154 2.18 12.84 32.16
N ARG A 155 3.21 13.62 32.49
CA ARG A 155 3.44 14.23 33.76
C ARG A 155 3.92 15.67 33.62
N GLU A 156 3.87 16.43 34.67
CA GLU A 156 4.41 17.80 34.70
C GLU A 156 5.92 17.80 34.46
N GLY A 157 6.41 18.88 33.86
CA GLY A 157 7.84 19.06 33.62
C GLY A 157 8.43 18.26 32.47
N LEU A 158 7.61 17.62 31.61
CA LEU A 158 8.15 16.96 30.43
C LEU A 158 8.78 17.97 29.47
N ALA A 159 10.05 17.75 29.11
CA ALA A 159 10.73 18.47 28.03
C ALA A 159 10.09 18.16 26.65
N GLY A 160 9.60 16.93 26.47
CA GLY A 160 8.90 16.52 25.27
C GLY A 160 8.65 15.02 25.22
N TRP A 161 8.31 14.55 24.02
CA TRP A 161 7.93 13.15 23.77
C TRP A 161 8.83 12.48 22.76
N ILE A 162 9.16 11.21 23.00
CA ILE A 162 9.68 10.30 21.99
C ILE A 162 8.51 9.44 21.50
N VAL A 163 8.25 9.49 20.18
CA VAL A 163 7.38 8.57 19.46
C VAL A 163 8.28 7.57 18.72
N ASP A 164 8.32 6.35 19.22
CA ASP A 164 9.21 5.30 18.70
C ASP A 164 8.48 4.43 17.68
N LEU A 165 8.83 4.59 16.41
CA LEU A 165 8.29 3.83 15.27
C LEU A 165 9.20 2.70 14.85
N ARG A 166 10.38 2.54 15.44
CA ARG A 166 11.36 1.54 15.01
C ARG A 166 10.73 0.15 14.95
N ARG A 167 10.99 -0.56 13.83
CA ARG A 167 10.43 -1.86 13.49
C ARG A 167 8.90 -1.87 13.30
N ASN A 168 8.28 -0.73 12.99
CA ASN A 168 6.88 -0.69 12.59
C ASN A 168 6.76 -0.98 11.08
N GLY A 169 6.62 -2.24 10.71
CA GLY A 169 6.48 -2.69 9.32
C GLY A 169 5.12 -2.40 8.69
N GLY A 170 4.25 -1.64 9.36
CA GLY A 170 2.96 -1.21 8.80
C GLY A 170 1.76 -2.05 9.23
N GLY A 171 0.82 -2.23 8.32
CA GLY A 171 -0.49 -2.85 8.53
C GLY A 171 -1.63 -1.84 8.38
N ASN A 172 -2.43 -1.63 9.43
CA ASN A 172 -3.52 -0.64 9.43
C ASN A 172 -3.07 0.64 10.17
N MET A 173 -2.92 1.74 9.41
CA MET A 173 -2.47 3.03 9.97
C MET A 173 -3.52 3.73 10.85
N TRP A 174 -4.79 3.45 10.67
CA TRP A 174 -5.85 4.23 11.32
C TRP A 174 -5.87 4.08 12.84
N PRO A 175 -5.75 2.87 13.43
CA PRO A 175 -5.60 2.74 14.87
C PRO A 175 -4.26 3.31 15.39
N MET A 176 -3.20 3.33 14.57
CA MET A 176 -1.95 4.00 14.94
C MET A 176 -2.14 5.50 15.06
N LEU A 177 -2.77 6.15 14.07
CA LEU A 177 -3.06 7.59 14.07
C LEU A 177 -4.04 7.98 15.18
N ALA A 178 -5.12 7.21 15.38
CA ALA A 178 -6.07 7.47 16.46
C ALA A 178 -5.39 7.32 17.84
N GLY A 179 -4.49 6.35 17.98
CA GLY A 179 -3.75 6.10 19.23
C GLY A 179 -2.75 7.20 19.56
N VAL A 180 -1.93 7.62 18.58
CA VAL A 180 -0.90 8.64 18.79
C VAL A 180 -1.45 10.07 18.67
N GLY A 181 -2.70 10.21 18.32
CA GLY A 181 -3.38 11.47 18.06
C GLY A 181 -3.21 12.55 19.12
N PRO A 182 -3.28 12.24 20.44
CA PRO A 182 -3.01 13.24 21.49
C PRO A 182 -1.66 13.96 21.34
N ILE A 183 -0.60 13.24 20.94
CA ILE A 183 0.73 13.81 20.70
C ILE A 183 0.81 14.44 19.30
N LEU A 184 0.17 13.83 18.30
CA LEU A 184 0.19 14.29 16.91
C LEU A 184 -0.47 15.66 16.76
N GLY A 185 -1.57 15.88 17.47
CA GLY A 185 -2.39 17.09 17.41
C GLY A 185 -3.48 16.99 16.33
N GLU A 186 -4.49 17.85 16.45
CA GLU A 186 -5.67 17.86 15.59
C GLU A 186 -5.43 18.51 14.24
N GLY A 187 -6.25 18.11 13.26
CA GLY A 187 -6.27 18.64 11.90
C GLY A 187 -5.81 17.63 10.87
N VAL A 188 -5.52 18.14 9.66
CA VAL A 188 -4.95 17.34 8.57
C VAL A 188 -3.51 16.99 8.91
N VAL A 189 -3.18 15.70 8.79
CA VAL A 189 -1.85 15.15 9.14
C VAL A 189 -1.12 14.57 7.93
N GLY A 190 -1.79 14.41 6.79
CA GLY A 190 -1.22 13.95 5.54
C GLY A 190 -2.28 13.69 4.48
N TYR A 191 -1.84 13.15 3.34
CA TYR A 191 -2.69 12.87 2.20
C TYR A 191 -2.27 11.57 1.51
N PHE A 192 -3.24 10.91 0.88
CA PHE A 192 -3.02 10.03 -0.25
C PHE A 192 -3.22 10.83 -1.53
N ILE A 193 -2.29 10.74 -2.47
CA ILE A 193 -2.36 11.42 -3.77
C ILE A 193 -2.25 10.37 -4.87
N ASP A 194 -3.27 10.28 -5.72
CA ASP A 194 -3.33 9.33 -6.81
C ASP A 194 -2.50 9.82 -8.04
N PRO A 195 -2.30 8.99 -9.08
CA PRO A 195 -1.55 9.39 -10.28
C PRO A 195 -2.13 10.58 -11.06
N LEU A 196 -3.41 10.89 -10.89
CA LEU A 196 -4.07 12.04 -11.52
C LEU A 196 -4.04 13.29 -10.63
N GLY A 197 -3.49 13.19 -9.41
CA GLY A 197 -3.39 14.28 -8.47
C GLY A 197 -4.59 14.43 -7.54
N ALA A 198 -5.54 13.50 -7.57
CA ALA A 198 -6.65 13.51 -6.61
C ALA A 198 -6.14 13.23 -5.20
N GLU A 199 -6.57 14.07 -4.25
CA GLU A 199 -6.12 14.06 -2.87
C GLU A 199 -7.18 13.47 -1.94
N THR A 200 -6.76 12.62 -1.00
CA THR A 200 -7.58 12.16 0.12
C THR A 200 -6.87 12.49 1.41
N ALA A 201 -7.39 13.43 2.18
CA ALA A 201 -6.78 13.88 3.43
C ALA A 201 -6.88 12.81 4.53
N TRP A 202 -5.84 12.72 5.35
CA TRP A 202 -5.85 12.03 6.64
C TRP A 202 -6.00 13.07 7.73
N GLU A 203 -6.89 12.84 8.66
CA GLU A 203 -7.12 13.77 9.76
C GLU A 203 -7.15 13.04 11.09
N TYR A 204 -6.70 13.74 12.13
CA TYR A 204 -7.02 13.39 13.51
C TYR A 204 -7.88 14.49 14.11
N ARG A 205 -8.98 14.12 14.74
CA ARG A 205 -9.87 15.05 15.45
C ARG A 205 -10.62 14.33 16.56
N ASP A 206 -10.47 14.84 17.78
CA ASP A 206 -11.17 14.37 18.98
C ASP A 206 -11.28 12.83 19.08
N GLY A 207 -10.14 12.16 19.12
CA GLY A 207 -10.03 10.71 19.22
C GLY A 207 -10.33 9.96 17.93
N THR A 208 -10.66 10.63 16.82
CA THR A 208 -10.93 9.98 15.56
C THR A 208 -9.82 10.18 14.54
N ALA A 209 -9.39 9.08 13.91
CA ALA A 209 -8.67 9.12 12.65
C ALA A 209 -9.67 9.06 11.50
N ARG A 210 -9.47 9.89 10.47
CA ARG A 210 -10.40 10.07 9.36
C ARG A 210 -9.68 10.01 8.02
N SER A 211 -10.40 9.56 7.00
CA SER A 211 -9.95 9.54 5.60
C SER A 211 -11.01 10.21 4.72
N GLY A 212 -10.64 11.27 4.02
CA GLY A 212 -11.57 12.01 3.16
C GLY A 212 -12.85 12.46 3.92
N GLY A 213 -12.68 12.88 5.18
CA GLY A 213 -13.81 13.28 6.05
C GLY A 213 -14.53 12.12 6.76
N SER A 214 -14.38 10.87 6.32
CA SER A 214 -15.03 9.70 6.93
C SER A 214 -14.23 9.16 8.12
N VAL A 215 -14.89 8.79 9.22
CA VAL A 215 -14.25 8.16 10.39
C VAL A 215 -13.80 6.74 10.02
N THR A 216 -12.52 6.47 10.18
CA THR A 216 -11.92 5.15 9.94
C THR A 216 -11.60 4.41 11.24
N GLN A 217 -11.27 5.15 12.30
CA GLN A 217 -11.00 4.62 13.63
C GLN A 217 -11.40 5.65 14.69
N ARG A 218 -11.92 5.17 15.83
CA ARG A 218 -12.29 6.00 16.98
C ARG A 218 -11.72 5.43 18.27
N VAL A 219 -11.30 6.32 19.15
CA VAL A 219 -11.08 6.06 20.58
C VAL A 219 -12.09 6.91 21.34
N ASP A 220 -13.00 6.26 22.07
CA ASP A 220 -13.97 6.95 22.91
C ASP A 220 -13.27 7.56 24.14
N ALA A 221 -13.71 8.74 24.59
CA ALA A 221 -13.08 9.51 25.65
C ALA A 221 -11.57 9.66 25.47
N PRO A 222 -11.13 10.31 24.36
CA PRO A 222 -9.71 10.38 24.01
C PRO A 222 -8.93 11.15 25.08
N TYR A 223 -7.69 10.72 25.30
CA TYR A 223 -6.79 11.40 26.22
C TYR A 223 -6.40 12.78 25.66
N ARG A 224 -6.32 13.78 26.54
CA ARG A 224 -5.78 15.12 26.25
C ARG A 224 -4.53 15.33 27.04
N LEU A 225 -3.45 15.75 26.37
CA LEU A 225 -2.17 16.00 27.01
C LEU A 225 -2.26 17.19 28.00
N ARG A 226 -1.50 17.12 29.09
CA ARG A 226 -1.32 18.22 30.04
C ARG A 226 -0.72 19.46 29.38
N ARG A 227 0.30 19.25 28.52
CA ARG A 227 0.89 20.31 27.69
C ARG A 227 0.43 20.15 26.26
N GLU A 228 -0.31 21.11 25.76
CA GLU A 228 -0.67 21.16 24.34
C GLU A 228 0.56 21.38 23.46
N ARG A 229 0.59 20.71 22.30
CA ARG A 229 1.63 20.84 21.26
C ARG A 229 3.06 20.67 21.80
N PRO A 230 3.37 19.56 22.48
CA PRO A 230 4.72 19.32 22.99
C PRO A 230 5.73 19.20 21.85
N ARG A 231 7.02 19.34 22.17
CA ARG A 231 8.09 18.88 21.25
C ARG A 231 8.03 17.38 21.12
N VAL A 232 8.31 16.87 19.91
CA VAL A 232 8.23 15.44 19.60
C VAL A 232 9.44 14.99 18.79
N ALA A 233 10.20 14.05 19.33
CA ALA A 233 11.23 13.33 18.62
C ALA A 233 10.63 12.01 18.06
N VAL A 234 10.71 11.79 16.75
CA VAL A 234 10.23 10.57 16.11
C VAL A 234 11.43 9.69 15.81
N LEU A 235 11.44 8.45 16.31
CA LEU A 235 12.51 7.49 16.02
C LEU A 235 12.11 6.59 14.85
N THR A 236 12.96 6.50 13.84
CA THR A 236 12.77 5.65 12.68
C THR A 236 13.95 4.71 12.44
N ASP A 237 13.67 3.57 11.78
CA ASP A 237 14.67 2.67 11.24
C ASP A 237 14.21 2.08 9.89
N ASN A 238 15.04 1.30 9.24
CA ASN A 238 14.74 0.73 7.92
C ASN A 238 13.67 -0.38 7.94
N LEU A 239 13.16 -0.80 9.10
CA LEU A 239 11.96 -1.65 9.20
C LEU A 239 10.66 -0.85 9.31
N VAL A 240 10.72 0.48 9.44
CA VAL A 240 9.51 1.32 9.33
C VAL A 240 9.05 1.30 7.89
N ALA A 241 7.85 0.77 7.65
CA ALA A 241 7.33 0.54 6.31
C ALA A 241 5.82 0.81 6.22
N SER A 242 5.33 1.17 5.04
CA SER A 242 3.88 1.25 4.73
C SER A 242 3.13 2.12 5.78
N SER A 243 2.18 1.57 6.53
CA SER A 243 1.46 2.31 7.57
C SER A 243 2.36 2.88 8.68
N GLY A 244 3.54 2.28 8.91
CA GLY A 244 4.56 2.87 9.80
C GLY A 244 5.13 4.17 9.22
N GLU A 245 5.36 4.19 7.90
CA GLU A 245 5.78 5.41 7.19
C GLU A 245 4.68 6.46 7.17
N ALA A 246 3.40 6.06 7.06
CA ALA A 246 2.28 7.00 7.19
C ALA A 246 2.30 7.73 8.54
N VAL A 247 2.60 7.02 9.64
CA VAL A 247 2.74 7.66 10.96
C VAL A 247 3.96 8.57 11.00
N ALA A 248 5.10 8.17 10.45
CA ALA A 248 6.29 9.02 10.35
C ALA A 248 5.99 10.30 9.55
N ILE A 249 5.34 10.18 8.40
CA ILE A 249 4.92 11.27 7.52
C ILE A 249 3.92 12.19 8.24
N ALA A 250 3.01 11.67 9.06
CA ALA A 250 2.06 12.48 9.81
C ALA A 250 2.74 13.45 10.79
N PHE A 251 3.96 13.14 11.25
CA PHE A 251 4.77 14.04 12.06
C PHE A 251 5.65 15.01 11.23
N ARG A 252 5.78 14.79 9.90
CA ARG A 252 6.50 15.73 9.04
C ARG A 252 5.79 17.07 9.01
N GLN A 253 6.56 18.16 9.02
CA GLN A 253 6.05 19.54 9.03
C GLN A 253 5.08 19.85 10.21
N ARG A 254 5.03 19.01 11.26
CA ARG A 254 4.39 19.36 12.51
C ARG A 254 5.31 20.27 13.32
N ALA A 255 4.82 21.43 13.71
CA ALA A 255 5.59 22.35 14.54
C ALA A 255 6.09 21.64 15.82
N GLY A 256 7.38 21.78 16.12
CA GLY A 256 8.01 21.14 17.27
C GLY A 256 8.23 19.62 17.11
N ALA A 257 8.17 19.07 15.91
CA ALA A 257 8.57 17.69 15.64
C ALA A 257 9.91 17.63 14.90
N ARG A 258 10.72 16.60 15.19
CA ARG A 258 11.96 16.26 14.49
C ARG A 258 12.17 14.75 14.52
N SER A 259 12.63 14.17 13.44
CA SER A 259 12.86 12.73 13.33
C SER A 259 14.36 12.38 13.38
N PHE A 260 14.67 11.22 13.98
CA PHE A 260 16.03 10.74 14.24
C PHE A 260 16.13 9.25 13.91
N GLY A 261 17.29 8.80 13.46
CA GLY A 261 17.57 7.41 13.16
C GLY A 261 17.98 7.18 11.70
N THR A 262 17.46 6.15 11.05
CA THR A 262 17.75 5.88 9.65
C THR A 262 16.51 6.05 8.78
N ALA A 263 16.72 6.15 7.46
CA ALA A 263 15.65 6.19 6.50
C ALA A 263 14.76 4.94 6.60
N THR A 264 13.47 5.11 6.34
CA THR A 264 12.47 4.04 6.35
C THR A 264 12.63 3.09 5.17
N CYS A 265 11.83 2.03 5.10
CA CYS A 265 11.95 0.99 4.08
C CYS A 265 11.67 1.48 2.65
N GLY A 266 10.79 2.45 2.47
CA GLY A 266 10.45 3.00 1.16
C GLY A 266 9.18 2.43 0.55
N LEU A 267 8.22 2.07 1.38
CA LEU A 267 6.85 1.68 0.98
C LEU A 267 5.84 2.77 1.35
N SER A 268 6.23 4.05 1.23
CA SER A 268 5.38 5.21 1.56
C SER A 268 4.31 5.46 0.48
N THR A 269 3.60 4.40 0.13
CA THR A 269 2.47 4.33 -0.81
C THR A 269 1.28 3.68 -0.12
N ALA A 270 0.09 3.79 -0.70
CA ALA A 270 -1.13 3.23 -0.14
C ALA A 270 -1.73 2.12 -1.01
N ASN A 271 -2.11 1.04 -0.37
CA ASN A 271 -2.81 -0.06 -1.00
C ASN A 271 -4.31 0.06 -0.81
N ALA A 272 -5.06 -0.06 -1.92
CA ALA A 272 -6.48 -0.37 -1.86
C ALA A 272 -6.67 -1.87 -1.62
N THR A 273 -7.63 -2.21 -0.77
CA THR A 273 -8.07 -3.59 -0.54
C THR A 273 -9.18 -3.91 -1.54
N VAL A 274 -8.94 -4.82 -2.46
CA VAL A 274 -9.89 -5.20 -3.52
C VAL A 274 -10.27 -6.66 -3.35
N PRO A 275 -11.51 -6.97 -2.90
CA PRO A 275 -11.99 -8.33 -2.87
C PRO A 275 -12.18 -8.86 -4.29
N LEU A 276 -11.83 -10.12 -4.50
CA LEU A 276 -11.97 -10.83 -5.77
C LEU A 276 -13.10 -11.86 -5.69
N SER A 277 -13.51 -12.38 -6.85
CA SER A 277 -14.70 -13.23 -6.99
C SER A 277 -14.64 -14.56 -6.24
N ASP A 278 -13.44 -15.05 -5.94
CA ASP A 278 -13.18 -16.28 -5.18
C ASP A 278 -13.04 -16.06 -3.67
N GLY A 279 -13.17 -14.80 -3.21
CA GLY A 279 -12.96 -14.41 -1.81
C GLY A 279 -11.50 -14.07 -1.47
N ALA A 280 -10.56 -14.22 -2.41
CA ALA A 280 -9.21 -13.71 -2.27
C ALA A 280 -9.18 -12.17 -2.29
N THR A 281 -8.05 -11.58 -1.93
CA THR A 281 -7.90 -10.12 -1.86
C THR A 281 -6.64 -9.68 -2.61
N LEU A 282 -6.83 -8.74 -3.54
CA LEU A 282 -5.73 -7.99 -4.14
C LEU A 282 -5.50 -6.72 -3.32
N TYR A 283 -4.32 -6.57 -2.75
CA TYR A 283 -3.83 -5.32 -2.18
C TYR A 283 -3.05 -4.60 -3.26
N LEU A 284 -3.66 -3.58 -3.85
CA LEU A 284 -3.13 -2.88 -5.02
C LEU A 284 -2.66 -1.49 -4.62
N THR A 285 -1.42 -1.16 -4.90
CA THR A 285 -0.87 0.19 -4.71
C THR A 285 -1.54 1.17 -5.66
N VAL A 286 -2.19 2.20 -5.11
CA VAL A 286 -3.03 3.12 -5.88
C VAL A 286 -2.65 4.60 -5.71
N SER A 287 -1.89 4.95 -4.68
CA SER A 287 -1.51 6.33 -4.41
C SER A 287 -0.18 6.42 -3.66
N VAL A 288 0.46 7.59 -3.70
CA VAL A 288 1.59 7.94 -2.83
C VAL A 288 1.10 8.63 -1.58
N MET A 289 1.86 8.51 -0.50
CA MET A 289 1.66 9.29 0.71
C MET A 289 2.27 10.68 0.56
N ALA A 290 1.64 11.67 1.18
CA ALA A 290 2.16 13.03 1.28
C ALA A 290 1.94 13.59 2.68
N ASP A 291 2.82 14.49 3.12
CA ASP A 291 2.67 15.17 4.40
C ASP A 291 1.60 16.29 4.35
N ARG A 292 1.40 16.97 5.47
CA ARG A 292 0.39 18.04 5.61
C ARG A 292 0.63 19.24 4.70
N THR A 293 1.83 19.39 4.14
CA THR A 293 2.18 20.42 3.15
C THR A 293 2.15 19.91 1.71
N ARG A 294 1.70 18.66 1.50
CA ARG A 294 1.60 17.97 0.20
C ARG A 294 2.94 17.59 -0.44
N VAL A 295 4.03 17.58 0.33
CA VAL A 295 5.28 16.98 -0.13
C VAL A 295 5.05 15.48 -0.29
N ARG A 296 5.19 14.99 -1.54
CA ARG A 296 4.95 13.58 -1.90
C ARG A 296 6.16 12.72 -1.54
N TYR A 297 5.88 11.52 -1.06
CA TYR A 297 6.87 10.48 -0.81
C TYR A 297 6.75 9.40 -1.90
N GLY A 298 6.56 8.15 -1.58
CA GLY A 298 6.50 7.03 -2.55
C GLY A 298 7.77 6.20 -2.53
N ASP A 299 8.77 6.66 -1.77
CA ASP A 299 10.04 6.02 -1.48
C ASP A 299 10.36 6.12 0.02
N SER A 300 11.58 5.85 0.44
CA SER A 300 11.99 5.96 1.84
C SER A 300 11.85 7.39 2.37
N VAL A 301 11.42 7.49 3.63
CA VAL A 301 11.32 8.75 4.35
C VAL A 301 12.62 8.92 5.13
N ALA A 302 13.45 9.87 4.70
CA ALA A 302 14.67 10.20 5.41
C ALA A 302 14.34 10.93 6.73
N PRO A 303 15.00 10.61 7.87
CA PRO A 303 14.85 11.38 9.09
C PRO A 303 15.46 12.78 8.93
N ASP A 304 15.05 13.71 9.79
CA ASP A 304 15.65 15.06 9.83
C ASP A 304 17.11 15.03 10.32
N GLU A 305 17.45 14.03 11.15
CA GLU A 305 18.81 13.77 11.58
C GLU A 305 19.14 12.28 11.43
N THR A 306 20.00 11.97 10.45
CA THR A 306 20.43 10.59 10.20
C THR A 306 21.45 10.17 11.27
N VAL A 307 21.13 9.11 12.00
CA VAL A 307 21.97 8.50 13.02
C VAL A 307 21.87 6.98 12.89
N ALA A 308 22.94 6.34 12.44
CA ALA A 308 22.93 4.90 12.14
C ALA A 308 22.82 4.02 13.39
N ASP A 309 23.47 4.43 14.49
CA ASP A 309 23.39 3.72 15.77
C ASP A 309 22.09 4.06 16.51
N ALA A 310 21.32 3.03 16.84
CA ALA A 310 20.00 3.17 17.45
C ALA A 310 20.05 3.78 18.86
N GLY A 311 21.12 3.54 19.63
CA GLY A 311 21.32 4.11 20.96
C GLY A 311 21.67 5.60 20.86
N GLN A 312 22.58 5.95 19.96
CA GLN A 312 22.92 7.35 19.67
C GLN A 312 21.71 8.14 19.14
N ALA A 313 20.86 7.54 18.30
CA ALA A 313 19.64 8.19 17.84
C ALA A 313 18.73 8.59 19.01
N VAL A 314 18.58 7.73 20.00
CA VAL A 314 17.85 8.05 21.23
C VAL A 314 18.52 9.19 22.01
N GLN A 315 19.84 9.15 22.19
CA GLN A 315 20.59 10.20 22.91
C GLN A 315 20.45 11.56 22.22
N ARG A 316 20.54 11.59 20.87
CA ARG A 316 20.33 12.82 20.08
C ARG A 316 18.91 13.34 20.20
N ALA A 317 17.90 12.46 20.17
CA ALA A 317 16.51 12.81 20.37
C ALA A 317 16.27 13.42 21.75
N VAL A 318 16.81 12.82 22.81
CA VAL A 318 16.74 13.34 24.20
C VAL A 318 17.40 14.72 24.31
N ALA A 319 18.64 14.84 23.83
CA ALA A 319 19.38 16.11 23.87
C ALA A 319 18.61 17.23 23.14
N TRP A 320 18.03 16.91 21.97
CA TRP A 320 17.22 17.86 21.23
C TRP A 320 15.95 18.25 21.98
N LEU A 321 15.24 17.31 22.61
CA LEU A 321 14.03 17.61 23.40
C LEU A 321 14.38 18.56 24.58
N GLN A 322 15.47 18.30 25.27
CA GLN A 322 15.91 19.08 26.44
C GLN A 322 16.49 20.47 26.07
N SER A 323 17.02 20.66 24.87
CA SER A 323 17.57 21.95 24.42
C SER A 323 16.53 23.04 24.18
N GLY A 324 15.27 22.76 24.27
CA GLY A 324 14.16 23.69 24.01
C GLY A 324 13.32 24.01 25.26
N THR A 325 13.85 23.72 26.42
CA THR A 325 13.24 24.03 27.74
C THR A 325 13.81 25.31 28.28
#